data_a986e0be7ddff67e4c0298fc91439d1a
#
_entry.id   a986e0be7ddff67e4c0298fc91439d1a
#
_cell.length_a   1.000
_cell.length_b   1.000
_cell.length_c   1.000
_cell.angle_alpha   90.00
_cell.angle_beta   90.00
_cell.angle_gamma   90.00
#
_symmetry.space_group_name_H-M   'P 1'
#
loop_
_entity.id
_entity.type
_entity.pdbx_description
1 polymer ?
#
loop_
_entity_poly.entity_id
_entity_poly.type
_entity_poly.pdbx_seq_one_letter_code
_entity_poly.pdbx_strand_id
1 'polypeptide(L)'
;MKLALAVTVMFLSIGCIDIPAMNGLMDRLVPEEEKTYSTFEVWNTQGNFAPDPDQDQETVTNAIADIVADPLQFQKPLQNLSWEINTHSFVIESEWEAKYVELTLSVIYELIGGNQPDEGPAGTLDFSLTDPTGGQHGEGYEIVTWNNPVNERLLVLPPIYGTWTIQISGSGFEGVGALVYSGNYDIQVESEQLN
;
A
#
# COMPACT_ATOMS: atom_id res chain seq x y z
N MET A 1 16.01 50.14 12.24
CA MET A 1 16.02 51.05 11.10
C MET A 1 17.35 51.78 10.88
N LYS A 2 18.33 51.75 11.74
CA LYS A 2 19.64 52.46 11.55
C LYS A 2 20.75 51.58 10.91
N LEU A 3 20.59 50.24 10.90
CA LEU A 3 21.59 49.33 10.33
C LEU A 3 21.44 49.15 8.81
N ALA A 4 20.21 49.20 8.28
CA ALA A 4 19.95 49.08 6.86
C ALA A 4 20.47 50.26 6.03
N LEU A 5 20.53 51.47 6.63
CA LEU A 5 21.00 52.69 5.94
C LEU A 5 22.53 52.71 5.77
N ALA A 6 23.26 52.08 6.71
CA ALA A 6 24.73 52.01 6.65
C ALA A 6 25.24 51.06 5.56
N VAL A 7 24.50 49.97 5.27
CA VAL A 7 24.87 49.03 4.22
C VAL A 7 24.61 49.59 2.83
N THR A 8 23.54 50.36 2.66
CA THR A 8 23.19 50.96 1.35
C THR A 8 24.20 52.06 0.94
N VAL A 9 24.77 52.79 1.88
CA VAL A 9 25.76 53.86 1.59
C VAL A 9 27.14 53.28 1.22
N MET A 10 27.50 52.11 1.74
CA MET A 10 28.77 51.44 1.39
C MET A 10 28.77 50.87 -0.06
N PHE A 11 27.64 50.54 -0.63
CA PHE A 11 27.56 50.04 -2.00
C PHE A 11 27.62 51.15 -3.08
N LEU A 12 27.35 52.41 -2.72
CA LEU A 12 27.37 53.53 -3.68
C LEU A 12 28.76 54.19 -3.84
N SER A 13 29.74 53.83 -3.04
CA SER A 13 31.08 54.43 -3.07
C SER A 13 32.17 53.57 -3.73
N ILE A 14 31.85 52.37 -4.17
CA ILE A 14 32.79 51.49 -4.87
C ILE A 14 32.52 51.60 -6.38
N GLY A 15 33.19 52.55 -7.01
CA GLY A 15 33.25 52.68 -8.47
C GLY A 15 33.85 51.41 -9.07
N CYS A 16 33.27 50.97 -10.18
CA CYS A 16 33.73 49.96 -11.16
C CYS A 16 35.02 49.22 -10.77
N ILE A 17 34.90 48.27 -9.89
CA ILE A 17 35.89 47.18 -9.76
C ILE A 17 35.26 45.98 -10.45
N ASP A 18 35.82 45.66 -11.60
CA ASP A 18 35.52 44.39 -12.31
C ASP A 18 36.06 43.24 -11.44
N ILE A 19 35.22 42.71 -10.55
CA ILE A 19 35.58 41.60 -9.68
C ILE A 19 35.12 40.29 -10.38
N PRO A 20 36.03 39.52 -11.00
CA PRO A 20 35.68 38.25 -11.63
C PRO A 20 35.04 37.24 -10.67
N ALA A 21 35.12 37.52 -9.36
CA ALA A 21 34.54 36.68 -8.31
C ALA A 21 33.04 36.89 -8.09
N MET A 22 32.42 37.96 -8.64
CA MET A 22 30.98 38.19 -8.42
C MET A 22 30.07 37.30 -9.27
N ASN A 23 30.55 36.78 -10.40
CA ASN A 23 29.74 35.86 -11.20
C ASN A 23 29.44 34.55 -10.44
N GLY A 24 30.39 34.04 -9.66
CA GLY A 24 30.18 32.85 -8.84
C GLY A 24 29.35 33.09 -7.57
N LEU A 25 29.15 34.37 -7.15
CA LEU A 25 28.33 34.70 -5.99
C LEU A 25 26.86 34.93 -6.39
N MET A 26 26.63 35.44 -7.61
CA MET A 26 25.29 35.63 -8.16
C MET A 26 24.61 34.28 -8.47
N ASP A 27 25.36 33.28 -8.97
CA ASP A 27 24.84 31.92 -9.18
C ASP A 27 24.42 31.23 -7.88
N ARG A 28 24.98 31.65 -6.72
CA ARG A 28 24.56 31.17 -5.40
C ARG A 28 23.35 31.90 -4.80
N LEU A 29 22.95 33.03 -5.42
CA LEU A 29 21.81 33.83 -4.97
C LEU A 29 20.58 33.64 -5.88
N VAL A 30 20.69 32.86 -6.96
CA VAL A 30 19.50 32.38 -7.66
C VAL A 30 18.76 31.45 -6.69
N PRO A 31 17.54 31.80 -6.26
CA PRO A 31 16.78 30.88 -5.45
C PRO A 31 16.65 29.56 -6.23
N GLU A 32 17.11 28.48 -5.63
CA GLU A 32 16.83 27.16 -6.16
C GLU A 32 15.30 27.08 -6.30
N GLU A 33 14.80 26.84 -7.51
CA GLU A 33 13.35 26.71 -7.71
C GLU A 33 12.86 25.66 -6.74
N GLU A 34 11.98 26.07 -5.83
CA GLU A 34 11.45 25.20 -4.80
C GLU A 34 10.60 24.14 -5.51
N LYS A 35 11.15 22.93 -5.62
CA LYS A 35 10.44 21.80 -6.21
C LYS A 35 9.17 21.54 -5.40
N THR A 36 8.03 21.65 -6.03
CA THR A 36 6.74 21.33 -5.41
C THR A 36 6.36 19.89 -5.71
N TYR A 37 5.88 19.21 -4.70
CA TYR A 37 5.47 17.82 -4.80
C TYR A 37 4.00 17.70 -4.41
N SER A 38 3.33 16.73 -5.02
CA SER A 38 1.94 16.38 -4.69
C SER A 38 1.79 14.86 -4.59
N THR A 39 0.87 14.42 -3.74
CA THR A 39 0.53 12.99 -3.63
C THR A 39 -0.43 12.61 -4.74
N PHE A 40 -0.13 11.53 -5.44
CA PHE A 40 -0.94 10.95 -6.50
C PHE A 40 -1.24 9.48 -6.20
N GLU A 41 -2.46 9.07 -6.48
CA GLU A 41 -2.80 7.67 -6.57
C GLU A 41 -2.16 7.08 -7.83
N VAL A 42 -1.30 6.08 -7.63
CA VAL A 42 -0.58 5.40 -8.72
C VAL A 42 -1.40 4.24 -9.25
N TRP A 43 -2.04 3.51 -8.35
CA TRP A 43 -2.77 2.31 -8.67
C TRP A 43 -3.68 1.90 -7.50
N ASN A 44 -4.81 1.27 -7.82
CA ASN A 44 -5.68 0.65 -6.84
C ASN A 44 -6.30 -0.64 -7.39
N THR A 45 -6.71 -1.52 -6.50
CA THR A 45 -7.51 -2.70 -6.81
C THR A 45 -8.32 -3.16 -5.61
N GLN A 46 -9.41 -3.83 -5.90
CA GLN A 46 -10.25 -4.52 -4.92
C GLN A 46 -10.50 -5.94 -5.40
N GLY A 47 -10.65 -6.86 -4.47
CA GLY A 47 -10.95 -8.25 -4.80
C GLY A 47 -11.46 -9.03 -3.62
N ASN A 48 -11.82 -10.27 -3.90
CA ASN A 48 -12.29 -11.23 -2.91
C ASN A 48 -11.32 -12.39 -2.85
N PHE A 49 -11.20 -13.00 -1.69
CA PHE A 49 -10.50 -14.26 -1.55
C PHE A 49 -11.39 -15.43 -1.98
N ALA A 50 -10.78 -16.45 -2.57
CA ALA A 50 -11.46 -17.65 -3.02
C ALA A 50 -10.61 -18.90 -2.73
N PRO A 51 -11.22 -20.08 -2.62
CA PRO A 51 -10.49 -21.34 -2.62
C PRO A 51 -9.72 -21.52 -3.94
N ASP A 52 -8.57 -22.20 -3.86
CA ASP A 52 -7.81 -22.57 -5.04
C ASP A 52 -8.70 -23.37 -6.03
N PRO A 53 -8.83 -22.94 -7.28
CA PRO A 53 -9.70 -23.59 -8.27
C PRO A 53 -9.26 -25.03 -8.62
N ASP A 54 -7.99 -25.37 -8.38
CA ASP A 54 -7.45 -26.71 -8.61
C ASP A 54 -7.74 -27.70 -7.46
N GLN A 55 -8.32 -27.18 -6.36
CA GLN A 55 -8.66 -28.01 -5.21
C GLN A 55 -9.92 -28.84 -5.45
N ASP A 56 -9.97 -30.04 -4.83
CA ASP A 56 -11.13 -30.92 -4.89
C ASP A 56 -12.41 -30.24 -4.38
N GLN A 57 -13.41 -30.18 -5.23
CA GLN A 57 -14.67 -29.47 -4.98
C GLN A 57 -15.48 -30.10 -3.81
N GLU A 58 -15.33 -31.40 -3.55
CA GLU A 58 -15.97 -32.03 -2.42
C GLU A 58 -15.39 -31.55 -1.09
N THR A 59 -14.06 -31.38 -1.05
CA THR A 59 -13.36 -30.84 0.13
C THR A 59 -13.81 -29.41 0.42
N VAL A 60 -13.92 -28.55 -0.60
CA VAL A 60 -14.42 -27.17 -0.47
C VAL A 60 -15.87 -27.17 0.04
N THR A 61 -16.74 -28.00 -0.55
CA THR A 61 -18.16 -28.09 -0.17
C THR A 61 -18.33 -28.54 1.28
N ASN A 62 -17.55 -29.52 1.71
CA ASN A 62 -17.59 -30.00 3.08
C ASN A 62 -17.11 -28.96 4.07
N ALA A 63 -16.03 -28.25 3.76
CA ALA A 63 -15.53 -27.15 4.60
C ALA A 63 -16.56 -26.03 4.76
N ILE A 64 -17.25 -25.65 3.67
CA ILE A 64 -18.33 -24.68 3.71
C ILE A 64 -19.49 -25.18 4.59
N ALA A 65 -19.90 -26.44 4.43
CA ALA A 65 -20.97 -27.03 5.23
C ALA A 65 -20.63 -27.03 6.74
N ASP A 66 -19.37 -27.32 7.09
CA ASP A 66 -18.87 -27.30 8.46
C ASP A 66 -18.86 -25.87 9.05
N ILE A 67 -18.44 -24.87 8.28
CA ILE A 67 -18.48 -23.47 8.69
C ILE A 67 -19.92 -23.00 8.91
N VAL A 68 -20.83 -23.39 8.04
CA VAL A 68 -22.25 -23.06 8.15
C VAL A 68 -22.87 -23.71 9.40
N ALA A 69 -22.48 -24.95 9.71
CA ALA A 69 -23.00 -25.70 10.86
C ALA A 69 -22.49 -25.14 12.21
N ASP A 70 -21.25 -24.70 12.27
CA ASP A 70 -20.64 -24.11 13.47
C ASP A 70 -19.67 -22.96 13.11
N PRO A 71 -20.18 -21.73 12.93
CA PRO A 71 -19.35 -20.58 12.56
C PRO A 71 -18.27 -20.22 13.59
N LEU A 72 -18.39 -20.70 14.84
CA LEU A 72 -17.38 -20.43 15.87
C LEU A 72 -16.16 -21.36 15.77
N GLN A 73 -16.26 -22.45 15.03
CA GLN A 73 -15.16 -23.41 14.81
C GLN A 73 -14.62 -23.41 13.38
N PHE A 74 -14.86 -22.34 12.62
CA PHE A 74 -14.52 -22.24 11.21
C PHE A 74 -13.02 -22.46 10.89
N GLN A 75 -12.11 -22.23 11.83
CA GLN A 75 -10.67 -22.43 11.63
C GLN A 75 -10.29 -23.86 11.22
N LYS A 76 -10.97 -24.87 11.75
CA LYS A 76 -10.64 -26.27 11.45
C LYS A 76 -10.90 -26.63 9.99
N PRO A 77 -12.09 -26.32 9.42
CA PRO A 77 -12.33 -26.52 8.00
C PRO A 77 -11.37 -25.72 7.13
N LEU A 78 -11.05 -24.48 7.48
CA LEU A 78 -10.15 -23.62 6.70
C LEU A 78 -8.72 -24.13 6.62
N GLN A 79 -8.21 -24.82 7.64
CA GLN A 79 -6.85 -25.37 7.66
C GLN A 79 -6.62 -26.47 6.60
N ASN A 80 -7.68 -27.07 6.08
CA ASN A 80 -7.60 -28.13 5.06
C ASN A 80 -7.77 -27.59 3.64
N LEU A 81 -7.93 -26.28 3.49
CA LEU A 81 -8.12 -25.64 2.20
C LEU A 81 -6.86 -24.92 1.73
N SER A 82 -6.66 -24.97 0.43
CA SER A 82 -5.73 -24.07 -0.27
C SER A 82 -6.49 -22.87 -0.79
N TRP A 83 -5.82 -21.72 -0.83
CA TRP A 83 -6.40 -20.45 -1.24
C TRP A 83 -5.76 -19.94 -2.50
N GLU A 84 -6.55 -19.32 -3.37
CA GLU A 84 -6.06 -18.69 -4.58
C GLU A 84 -5.09 -17.55 -4.21
N ILE A 85 -3.95 -17.50 -4.91
CA ILE A 85 -2.99 -16.40 -4.79
C ILE A 85 -3.28 -15.38 -5.88
N ASN A 86 -3.83 -14.24 -5.48
CA ASN A 86 -4.05 -13.11 -6.38
C ASN A 86 -2.72 -12.36 -6.56
N THR A 87 -2.31 -12.20 -7.81
CA THR A 87 -1.09 -11.48 -8.16
C THR A 87 -1.44 -10.21 -8.91
N HIS A 88 -0.97 -9.08 -8.39
CA HIS A 88 -1.15 -7.76 -8.99
C HIS A 88 0.19 -7.11 -9.28
N SER A 89 0.23 -6.15 -10.17
CA SER A 89 1.42 -5.37 -10.44
C SER A 89 1.10 -3.91 -10.73
N PHE A 90 1.99 -3.03 -10.33
CA PHE A 90 1.97 -1.61 -10.66
C PHE A 90 3.37 -1.13 -11.01
N VAL A 91 3.47 0.06 -11.61
CA VAL A 91 4.75 0.62 -12.07
C VAL A 91 4.99 1.97 -11.40
N ILE A 92 6.20 2.18 -10.92
CA ILE A 92 6.70 3.49 -10.48
C ILE A 92 7.67 3.98 -11.54
N GLU A 93 7.29 5.04 -12.25
CA GLU A 93 8.07 5.59 -13.35
C GLU A 93 9.19 6.50 -12.81
N SER A 94 10.36 6.42 -13.43
CA SER A 94 11.52 7.25 -13.01
C SER A 94 11.32 8.74 -13.28
N GLU A 95 10.51 9.08 -14.27
CA GLU A 95 10.18 10.45 -14.65
C GLU A 95 9.38 11.20 -13.58
N TRP A 96 8.75 10.48 -12.66
CA TRP A 96 7.95 11.12 -11.60
C TRP A 96 8.79 11.75 -10.51
N GLU A 97 10.10 11.51 -10.47
CA GLU A 97 10.98 11.96 -9.38
C GLU A 97 10.33 11.69 -8.00
N ALA A 98 9.74 10.52 -7.84
CA ALA A 98 8.98 10.17 -6.65
C ALA A 98 9.83 10.26 -5.39
N LYS A 99 9.25 10.69 -4.27
CA LYS A 99 9.94 10.72 -2.97
C LYS A 99 9.74 9.43 -2.19
N TYR A 100 8.58 8.81 -2.32
CA TYR A 100 8.24 7.55 -1.65
C TYR A 100 7.22 6.75 -2.46
N VAL A 101 7.08 5.50 -2.10
CA VAL A 101 5.95 4.63 -2.48
C VAL A 101 5.26 4.24 -1.18
N GLU A 102 3.97 4.46 -1.11
CA GLU A 102 3.12 4.06 0.00
C GLU A 102 2.05 3.12 -0.50
N LEU A 103 1.95 1.95 0.13
CA LEU A 103 0.88 0.99 -0.10
C LEU A 103 0.02 0.90 1.15
N THR A 104 -1.28 1.03 0.98
CA THR A 104 -2.29 0.77 2.00
C THR A 104 -3.06 -0.49 1.62
N LEU A 105 -3.10 -1.46 2.54
CA LEU A 105 -3.87 -2.69 2.41
C LEU A 105 -4.98 -2.69 3.46
N SER A 106 -6.22 -2.89 3.03
CA SER A 106 -7.36 -3.12 3.92
C SER A 106 -7.96 -4.49 3.63
N VAL A 107 -8.22 -5.28 4.69
CA VAL A 107 -8.86 -6.59 4.57
C VAL A 107 -9.98 -6.70 5.59
N ILE A 108 -11.16 -7.08 5.12
CA ILE A 108 -12.34 -7.30 5.94
C ILE A 108 -12.99 -8.65 5.63
N TYR A 109 -13.47 -9.32 6.68
CA TYR A 109 -14.24 -10.55 6.58
C TYR A 109 -15.68 -10.34 7.01
N GLU A 110 -16.60 -10.94 6.27
CA GLU A 110 -18.03 -10.83 6.50
C GLU A 110 -18.71 -12.20 6.47
N LEU A 111 -19.65 -12.42 7.37
CA LEU A 111 -20.57 -13.57 7.35
C LEU A 111 -21.99 -13.03 7.13
N ILE A 112 -22.53 -13.24 5.94
CA ILE A 112 -23.86 -12.77 5.55
C ILE A 112 -24.86 -13.94 5.70
N GLY A 113 -25.97 -13.68 6.40
CA GLY A 113 -27.06 -14.67 6.58
C GLY A 113 -26.99 -15.46 7.89
N GLY A 114 -26.01 -15.19 8.75
CA GLY A 114 -25.89 -15.75 10.10
C GLY A 114 -25.72 -14.67 11.18
N ASN A 115 -25.59 -15.08 12.43
CA ASN A 115 -25.12 -14.20 13.48
C ASN A 115 -23.60 -14.14 13.38
N GLN A 116 -23.10 -13.00 12.93
CA GLN A 116 -21.64 -12.75 12.94
C GLN A 116 -21.16 -12.76 14.40
N PRO A 117 -20.11 -13.52 14.73
CA PRO A 117 -19.51 -13.48 16.04
C PRO A 117 -18.99 -12.06 16.36
N ASP A 118 -19.16 -11.62 17.60
CA ASP A 118 -18.65 -10.31 18.03
C ASP A 118 -17.12 -10.32 18.18
N GLU A 119 -16.53 -11.50 18.44
CA GLU A 119 -15.10 -11.69 18.68
C GLU A 119 -14.61 -13.00 18.06
N GLY A 120 -13.31 -13.11 17.94
CA GLY A 120 -12.63 -14.31 17.45
C GLY A 120 -12.12 -14.19 16.03
N PRO A 121 -11.46 -15.24 15.55
CA PRO A 121 -10.86 -15.21 14.22
C PRO A 121 -11.94 -15.19 13.13
N ALA A 122 -11.73 -14.39 12.11
CA ALA A 122 -12.61 -14.26 10.95
C ALA A 122 -12.05 -14.97 9.72
N GLY A 123 -10.74 -14.92 9.52
CA GLY A 123 -10.10 -15.50 8.35
C GLY A 123 -8.58 -15.43 8.44
N THR A 124 -7.92 -15.69 7.33
CA THR A 124 -6.46 -15.63 7.19
C THR A 124 -6.09 -14.70 6.08
N LEU A 125 -4.96 -14.02 6.25
CA LEU A 125 -4.32 -13.17 5.25
C LEU A 125 -2.88 -13.63 5.09
N ASP A 126 -2.44 -13.76 3.84
CA ASP A 126 -1.05 -13.89 3.46
C ASP A 126 -0.75 -12.82 2.40
N PHE A 127 0.27 -12.03 2.62
CA PHE A 127 0.58 -10.86 1.79
C PHE A 127 2.08 -10.73 1.59
N SER A 128 2.48 -10.39 0.36
CA SER A 128 3.86 -10.00 0.06
C SER A 128 3.93 -8.87 -0.97
N LEU A 129 4.84 -7.93 -0.74
CA LEU A 129 5.18 -6.84 -1.66
C LEU A 129 6.63 -6.97 -2.09
N THR A 130 6.85 -7.14 -3.40
CA THR A 130 8.18 -7.30 -4.00
C THR A 130 8.48 -6.11 -4.91
N ASP A 131 9.65 -5.50 -4.74
CA ASP A 131 10.14 -4.42 -5.57
C ASP A 131 10.75 -4.91 -6.91
N PRO A 132 11.04 -4.00 -7.86
CA PRO A 132 11.62 -4.34 -9.17
C PRO A 132 12.99 -5.03 -9.12
N THR A 133 13.69 -4.96 -7.98
CA THR A 133 14.99 -5.62 -7.78
C THR A 133 14.88 -6.99 -7.14
N GLY A 134 13.66 -7.39 -6.75
CA GLY A 134 13.37 -8.64 -6.03
C GLY A 134 13.46 -8.51 -4.50
N GLY A 135 13.59 -7.28 -3.99
CA GLY A 135 13.57 -7.01 -2.55
C GLY A 135 12.15 -7.12 -1.98
N GLN A 136 12.01 -7.70 -0.79
CA GLN A 136 10.74 -7.81 -0.07
C GLN A 136 10.56 -6.61 0.87
N HIS A 137 9.39 -5.95 0.80
CA HIS A 137 9.07 -4.77 1.62
C HIS A 137 7.92 -4.99 2.58
N GLY A 138 7.14 -6.04 2.39
CA GLY A 138 6.08 -6.48 3.30
C GLY A 138 5.85 -7.95 3.06
N GLU A 139 5.81 -8.70 4.13
CA GLU A 139 5.52 -10.12 4.14
C GLU A 139 4.83 -10.45 5.45
N GLY A 140 3.73 -11.17 5.39
CA GLY A 140 3.06 -11.54 6.61
C GLY A 140 1.94 -12.54 6.39
N TYR A 141 1.87 -13.46 7.34
CA TYR A 141 0.69 -14.29 7.56
C TYR A 141 0.00 -13.79 8.82
N GLU A 142 -1.29 -13.47 8.72
CA GLU A 142 -2.08 -12.95 9.82
C GLU A 142 -3.41 -13.69 9.94
N ILE A 143 -3.88 -13.82 11.19
CA ILE A 143 -5.25 -14.25 11.49
C ILE A 143 -6.09 -12.99 11.71
N VAL A 144 -6.98 -12.71 10.80
CA VAL A 144 -7.91 -11.57 10.87
C VAL A 144 -9.06 -11.90 11.80
N THR A 145 -9.48 -10.96 12.63
CA THR A 145 -10.60 -11.15 13.58
C THR A 145 -11.87 -10.44 13.09
N TRP A 146 -13.04 -10.90 13.56
CA TRP A 146 -14.33 -10.28 13.29
C TRP A 146 -14.35 -8.84 13.77
N ASN A 147 -14.98 -7.96 13.01
CA ASN A 147 -15.12 -6.53 13.31
C ASN A 147 -13.81 -5.74 13.47
N ASN A 148 -12.68 -6.36 13.16
CA ASN A 148 -11.39 -5.70 13.18
C ASN A 148 -10.70 -5.86 11.81
N PRO A 149 -10.99 -4.99 10.84
CA PRO A 149 -10.33 -5.03 9.54
C PRO A 149 -8.82 -4.83 9.71
N VAL A 150 -8.05 -5.55 8.92
CA VAL A 150 -6.62 -5.28 8.80
C VAL A 150 -6.47 -3.99 7.99
N ASN A 151 -5.64 -3.09 8.49
CA ASN A 151 -5.24 -1.88 7.78
C ASN A 151 -3.74 -1.74 7.92
N GLU A 152 -3.03 -2.24 6.93
CA GLU A 152 -1.58 -2.17 6.86
C GLU A 152 -1.15 -1.01 5.97
N ARG A 153 -0.08 -0.37 6.37
CA ARG A 153 0.54 0.73 5.64
C ARG A 153 2.02 0.47 5.49
N LEU A 154 2.47 0.28 4.27
CA LEU A 154 3.85 0.05 3.92
C LEU A 154 4.42 1.28 3.22
N LEU A 155 5.47 1.86 3.79
CA LEU A 155 6.17 3.02 3.24
C LEU A 155 7.59 2.63 2.82
N VAL A 156 7.92 2.83 1.55
CA VAL A 156 9.25 2.54 1.00
C VAL A 156 9.96 3.84 0.63
N LEU A 157 11.12 4.06 1.25
CA LEU A 157 12.00 5.22 1.07
C LEU A 157 13.46 4.76 0.97
N PRO A 158 14.23 5.19 -0.05
CA PRO A 158 13.77 5.91 -1.25
C PRO A 158 12.91 5.00 -2.15
N PRO A 159 12.14 5.56 -3.09
CA PRO A 159 11.36 4.76 -4.04
C PRO A 159 12.26 3.98 -4.98
N ILE A 160 11.83 2.79 -5.35
CA ILE A 160 12.51 1.95 -6.35
C ILE A 160 11.68 1.97 -7.62
N TYR A 161 12.26 2.44 -8.73
CA TYR A 161 11.56 2.59 -10.00
C TYR A 161 11.46 1.29 -10.76
N GLY A 162 10.33 1.05 -11.40
CA GLY A 162 10.03 -0.13 -12.20
C GLY A 162 8.76 -0.84 -11.76
N THR A 163 8.61 -2.09 -12.15
CA THR A 163 7.42 -2.91 -11.87
C THR A 163 7.51 -3.57 -10.51
N TRP A 164 6.53 -3.28 -9.68
CA TRP A 164 6.31 -3.89 -8.37
C TRP A 164 5.30 -5.01 -8.48
N THR A 165 5.41 -6.03 -7.65
CA THR A 165 4.49 -7.16 -7.59
C THR A 165 3.92 -7.32 -6.19
N ILE A 166 2.60 -7.47 -6.13
CA ILE A 166 1.85 -7.80 -4.92
C ILE A 166 1.32 -9.21 -5.08
N GLN A 167 1.51 -10.05 -4.07
CA GLN A 167 0.81 -11.31 -3.94
C GLN A 167 -0.02 -11.28 -2.67
N ILE A 168 -1.29 -11.64 -2.80
CA ILE A 168 -2.23 -11.65 -1.69
C ILE A 168 -3.12 -12.89 -1.78
N SER A 169 -3.26 -13.59 -0.67
CA SER A 169 -4.22 -14.68 -0.51
C SER A 169 -4.87 -14.62 0.85
N GLY A 170 -6.03 -15.23 0.97
CA GLY A 170 -6.75 -15.28 2.24
C GLY A 170 -7.93 -16.21 2.14
N SER A 171 -8.50 -16.56 3.29
CA SER A 171 -9.67 -17.41 3.31
C SER A 171 -10.92 -16.66 2.83
N GLY A 172 -11.74 -17.30 2.01
CA GLY A 172 -13.00 -16.71 1.54
C GLY A 172 -13.79 -17.67 0.67
N PHE A 173 -15.10 -17.45 0.60
CA PHE A 173 -16.01 -18.19 -0.27
C PHE A 173 -17.03 -17.23 -0.87
N GLU A 174 -17.19 -17.25 -2.17
CA GLU A 174 -18.32 -16.57 -2.80
C GLU A 174 -19.58 -17.44 -2.74
N GLY A 175 -20.61 -16.89 -2.08
CA GLY A 175 -22.01 -17.25 -2.19
C GLY A 175 -22.39 -18.73 -2.22
N VAL A 176 -22.55 -19.37 -1.07
CA VAL A 176 -23.15 -20.69 -0.99
C VAL A 176 -24.52 -20.61 -0.32
N GLY A 177 -25.57 -20.61 -1.13
CA GLY A 177 -26.95 -20.59 -0.62
C GLY A 177 -27.31 -19.26 0.07
N ALA A 178 -27.88 -19.34 1.28
CA ALA A 178 -28.28 -18.19 2.09
C ALA A 178 -27.18 -17.64 2.98
N LEU A 179 -26.02 -18.30 3.03
CA LEU A 179 -24.86 -17.89 3.82
C LEU A 179 -23.70 -17.57 2.88
N VAL A 180 -23.13 -16.40 3.08
CA VAL A 180 -21.93 -15.91 2.36
C VAL A 180 -20.87 -15.67 3.43
N TYR A 181 -19.74 -16.33 3.28
CA TYR A 181 -18.51 -16.02 4.00
C TYR A 181 -17.54 -15.42 3.00
N SER A 182 -17.27 -14.15 3.11
CA SER A 182 -16.39 -13.45 2.18
C SER A 182 -15.25 -12.79 2.93
N GLY A 183 -14.04 -12.91 2.37
CA GLY A 183 -12.91 -12.06 2.71
C GLY A 183 -12.66 -11.11 1.54
N ASN A 184 -12.69 -9.81 1.80
CA ASN A 184 -12.52 -8.77 0.79
C ASN A 184 -11.24 -8.01 1.07
N TYR A 185 -10.51 -7.64 0.02
CA TYR A 185 -9.34 -6.78 0.14
C TYR A 185 -9.47 -5.54 -0.75
N ASP A 186 -8.88 -4.46 -0.29
CA ASP A 186 -8.69 -3.19 -1.01
C ASP A 186 -7.22 -2.80 -0.88
N ILE A 187 -6.57 -2.52 -2.00
CA ILE A 187 -5.17 -2.11 -2.07
C ILE A 187 -5.08 -0.82 -2.83
N GLN A 188 -4.46 0.18 -2.21
CA GLN A 188 -4.19 1.49 -2.80
C GLN A 188 -2.70 1.77 -2.74
N VAL A 189 -2.15 2.28 -3.85
CA VAL A 189 -0.75 2.71 -3.95
C VAL A 189 -0.69 4.20 -4.27
N GLU A 190 0.03 4.93 -3.45
CA GLU A 190 0.26 6.36 -3.61
C GLU A 190 1.76 6.68 -3.70
N SER A 191 2.06 7.79 -4.35
CA SER A 191 3.41 8.33 -4.44
C SER A 191 3.37 9.86 -4.38
N GLU A 192 4.34 10.47 -3.69
CA GLU A 192 4.55 11.91 -3.78
C GLU A 192 5.48 12.20 -4.96
N GLN A 193 4.96 12.89 -5.97
CA GLN A 193 5.62 13.14 -7.25
C GLN A 193 5.89 14.62 -7.45
N LEU A 194 6.92 14.94 -8.26
CA LEU A 194 7.22 16.32 -8.69
C LEU A 194 6.11 16.83 -9.62
N ASN A 195 5.64 18.06 -9.33
CA ASN A 195 4.66 18.78 -10.16
C ASN A 195 5.31 19.40 -11.38
#